data_d7d94a51055dfccb5ab83e7bc36dc589
#
_entry.id   d7d94a51055dfccb5ab83e7bc36dc589
#
_cell.length_a   1.000
_cell.length_b   1.000
_cell.length_c   1.000
_cell.angle_alpha   90.00
_cell.angle_beta   90.00
_cell.angle_gamma   90.00
#
_symmetry.space_group_name_H-M   'P 1'
#
loop_
_entity.id
_entity.type
_entity.pdbx_description
1 polymer ?
#
loop_
_entity_poly.entity_id
_entity_poly.type
_entity_poly.pdbx_seq_one_letter_code
_entity_poly.pdbx_strand_id
1 'polypeptide(L)'
;MATFAAMEEIKYDYIDDDVLMLTEFGELVKLETQELDRYLVLACNKGRLMVDVNGETIQMQGVEALILPPKTRLSNYLASPDLSCDFVGISSPLVKRLLGSHIEEWNRSIYVNRTNHIVADEEVQRQFAYYRDIIYFKMQQHGRRFHHEVVHALLQAILLDYLEKMLADVPVIETEGVTNQKSALFKRFLELLTTRHVKHQLVDTYAQELCVSPNYLTKVTREVSGKTALEWIREYTEADVRYYLLNTDLSVKEIAEELGFPNLSFFGKFCRRAFGYSPNDFRKEMLRLSK
;
A
#
# COMPACT_ATOMS: atom_id res chain seq x y z
N MET A 1 -1.26 9.35 18.28
CA MET A 1 -0.38 10.33 18.98
C MET A 1 0.79 9.71 19.74
N ALA A 2 0.92 8.39 19.80
CA ALA A 2 2.08 7.75 20.47
C ALA A 2 3.28 7.50 19.52
N THR A 3 3.13 7.78 18.23
CA THR A 3 4.09 7.38 17.19
C THR A 3 5.25 8.39 17.01
N PHE A 4 5.07 9.65 17.36
CA PHE A 4 6.12 10.66 17.14
C PHE A 4 7.21 10.68 18.24
N ALA A 5 6.87 10.39 19.49
CA ALA A 5 7.85 10.45 20.61
C ALA A 5 8.89 9.32 20.57
N ALA A 6 8.55 8.15 19.97
CA ALA A 6 9.50 7.04 19.83
C ALA A 6 10.41 7.16 18.59
N MET A 7 10.12 8.09 17.67
CA MET A 7 10.88 8.31 16.44
C MET A 7 12.06 9.28 16.62
N GLU A 8 12.14 10.03 17.72
CA GLU A 8 13.24 10.99 17.97
C GLU A 8 14.61 10.33 18.21
N GLU A 9 14.65 9.03 18.55
CA GLU A 9 15.90 8.28 18.73
C GLU A 9 16.41 7.57 17.48
N ILE A 10 15.62 7.57 16.37
CA ILE A 10 15.98 6.89 15.12
C ILE A 10 16.65 7.89 14.17
N LYS A 11 17.84 7.54 13.70
CA LYS A 11 18.55 8.33 12.70
C LYS A 11 18.12 7.92 11.28
N TYR A 12 17.28 8.71 10.66
CA TYR A 12 16.86 8.52 9.28
C TYR A 12 17.87 9.11 8.29
N ASP A 13 18.11 8.39 7.19
CA ASP A 13 18.87 8.92 6.05
C ASP A 13 18.02 9.92 5.25
N TYR A 14 16.70 9.71 5.24
CA TYR A 14 15.72 10.65 4.71
C TYR A 14 14.40 10.52 5.49
N ILE A 15 13.73 11.63 5.76
CA ILE A 15 12.39 11.65 6.34
C ILE A 15 11.63 12.91 5.92
N ASP A 16 10.39 12.71 5.46
CA ASP A 16 9.36 13.73 5.30
C ASP A 16 7.98 13.16 5.71
N ASP A 17 6.92 13.90 5.42
CA ASP A 17 5.55 13.49 5.77
C ASP A 17 5.14 12.17 5.10
N ASP A 18 5.63 11.90 3.90
CA ASP A 18 5.22 10.78 3.04
C ASP A 18 6.23 9.64 2.98
N VAL A 19 7.53 9.93 3.12
CA VAL A 19 8.62 8.97 2.89
C VAL A 19 9.59 8.97 4.07
N LEU A 20 10.05 7.78 4.44
CA LEU A 20 11.21 7.61 5.33
C LEU A 20 12.18 6.60 4.73
N MET A 21 13.47 6.76 4.97
CA MET A 21 14.50 5.84 4.52
C MET A 21 15.55 5.62 5.59
N LEU A 22 15.94 4.36 5.75
CA LEU A 22 17.02 3.90 6.64
C LEU A 22 17.92 2.94 5.86
N THR A 23 19.21 3.07 6.01
CA THR A 23 20.21 2.18 5.41
C THR A 23 21.08 1.48 6.44
N GLU A 24 21.07 1.98 7.66
CA GLU A 24 21.77 1.34 8.76
C GLU A 24 20.86 0.31 9.45
N PHE A 25 21.27 -0.97 9.43
CA PHE A 25 20.52 -2.07 10.04
C PHE A 25 20.22 -1.83 11.54
N GLY A 26 21.16 -1.24 12.27
CA GLY A 26 20.96 -0.89 13.69
C GLY A 26 19.80 0.08 13.94
N GLU A 27 19.54 0.98 13.00
CA GLU A 27 18.39 1.89 13.06
C GLU A 27 17.07 1.16 12.71
N LEU A 28 17.11 0.21 11.77
CA LEU A 28 15.96 -0.63 11.46
C LEU A 28 15.50 -1.45 12.67
N VAL A 29 16.42 -2.03 13.43
CA VAL A 29 16.08 -2.81 14.64
C VAL A 29 15.34 -1.98 15.70
N LYS A 30 15.57 -0.68 15.77
CA LYS A 30 14.82 0.22 16.66
C LYS A 30 13.33 0.36 16.29
N LEU A 31 12.96 0.01 15.06
CA LEU A 31 11.56 -0.10 14.62
C LEU A 31 10.89 -1.41 15.07
N GLU A 32 11.62 -2.30 15.74
CA GLU A 32 11.09 -3.57 16.20
C GLU A 32 9.82 -3.35 17.05
N THR A 33 8.80 -4.16 16.77
CA THR A 33 7.48 -4.11 17.41
C THR A 33 6.64 -2.86 17.14
N GLN A 34 7.15 -1.87 16.42
CA GLN A 34 6.36 -0.70 16.00
C GLN A 34 5.43 -1.09 14.84
N GLU A 35 4.19 -0.65 14.92
CA GLU A 35 3.23 -0.81 13.84
C GLU A 35 3.23 0.47 12.99
N LEU A 36 3.90 0.45 11.84
CA LEU A 36 3.98 1.60 10.96
C LEU A 36 2.78 1.66 10.02
N ASP A 37 2.10 2.79 9.97
CA ASP A 37 0.97 3.03 9.03
C ASP A 37 1.48 3.47 7.65
N ARG A 38 2.46 2.71 7.14
CA ARG A 38 3.12 2.94 5.84
C ARG A 38 3.33 1.60 5.12
N TYR A 39 3.38 1.62 3.81
CA TYR A 39 3.99 0.53 3.06
C TYR A 39 5.48 0.51 3.36
N LEU A 40 6.03 -0.69 3.57
CA LEU A 40 7.44 -0.87 3.88
C LEU A 40 8.09 -1.66 2.76
N VAL A 41 9.22 -1.19 2.28
CA VAL A 41 10.07 -1.90 1.34
C VAL A 41 11.38 -2.22 2.04
N LEU A 42 11.68 -3.51 2.18
CA LEU A 42 12.98 -4.02 2.58
C LEU A 42 13.71 -4.43 1.30
N ALA A 43 14.77 -3.73 0.93
CA ALA A 43 15.54 -4.01 -0.26
C ALA A 43 16.95 -4.48 0.14
N CYS A 44 17.16 -5.80 0.16
CA CYS A 44 18.47 -6.38 0.38
C CYS A 44 19.32 -6.24 -0.88
N ASN A 45 20.56 -5.79 -0.70
CA ASN A 45 21.54 -5.63 -1.77
C ASN A 45 22.66 -6.67 -1.65
N LYS A 46 22.91 -7.14 -0.42
CA LYS A 46 23.96 -8.12 -0.10
C LYS A 46 23.70 -8.75 1.25
N GLY A 47 24.21 -9.97 1.44
CA GLY A 47 24.15 -10.69 2.71
C GLY A 47 22.84 -11.45 2.92
N ARG A 48 22.51 -11.72 4.17
CA ARG A 48 21.30 -12.46 4.57
C ARG A 48 20.59 -11.72 5.68
N LEU A 49 19.27 -11.65 5.56
CA LEU A 49 18.36 -11.12 6.55
C LEU A 49 17.28 -12.16 6.86
N MET A 50 17.10 -12.46 8.13
CA MET A 50 15.89 -13.15 8.62
C MET A 50 15.10 -12.14 9.46
N VAL A 51 13.82 -12.07 9.25
CA VAL A 51 12.92 -11.19 9.98
C VAL A 51 11.55 -11.85 10.15
N ASP A 52 10.96 -11.72 11.32
CA ASP A 52 9.59 -12.14 11.54
C ASP A 52 8.63 -11.03 11.10
N VAL A 53 7.75 -11.36 10.16
CA VAL A 53 6.72 -10.51 9.61
C VAL A 53 5.37 -11.01 10.12
N ASN A 54 4.74 -10.27 11.01
CA ASN A 54 3.48 -10.69 11.66
C ASN A 54 3.55 -12.09 12.32
N GLY A 55 4.74 -12.50 12.79
CA GLY A 55 5.01 -13.80 13.41
C GLY A 55 5.38 -14.92 12.44
N GLU A 56 5.50 -14.67 11.14
CA GLU A 56 6.03 -15.61 10.15
C GLU A 56 7.47 -15.22 9.81
N THR A 57 8.42 -16.14 9.91
CA THR A 57 9.83 -15.88 9.59
C THR A 57 10.06 -15.86 8.08
N ILE A 58 10.53 -14.74 7.57
CA ILE A 58 10.96 -14.57 6.17
C ILE A 58 12.48 -14.52 6.11
N GLN A 59 13.07 -15.22 5.14
CA GLN A 59 14.49 -15.19 4.84
C GLN A 59 14.71 -14.49 3.51
N MET A 60 15.66 -13.57 3.49
CA MET A 60 16.12 -12.86 2.29
C MET A 60 17.61 -13.09 2.13
N GLN A 61 18.07 -13.33 0.90
CA GLN A 61 19.49 -13.58 0.61
C GLN A 61 19.89 -12.97 -0.73
N GLY A 62 20.95 -12.19 -0.73
CA GLY A 62 21.44 -11.55 -1.95
C GLY A 62 20.64 -10.31 -2.32
N VAL A 63 20.26 -10.16 -3.59
CA VAL A 63 19.49 -9.03 -4.06
C VAL A 63 18.00 -9.39 -4.13
N GLU A 64 17.28 -8.99 -3.12
CA GLU A 64 15.84 -9.29 -2.96
C GLU A 64 15.11 -8.08 -2.40
N ALA A 65 13.85 -7.92 -2.77
CA ALA A 65 12.97 -6.91 -2.21
C ALA A 65 11.71 -7.54 -1.61
N LEU A 66 11.36 -7.10 -0.40
CA LEU A 66 10.14 -7.50 0.29
C LEU A 66 9.28 -6.26 0.53
N ILE A 67 8.07 -6.25 -0.03
CA ILE A 67 7.13 -5.16 0.09
C ILE A 67 6.03 -5.56 1.05
N LEU A 68 5.84 -4.77 2.10
CA LEU A 68 4.93 -5.07 3.18
C LEU A 68 3.83 -4.01 3.29
N PRO A 69 2.59 -4.43 3.55
CA PRO A 69 1.47 -3.50 3.70
C PRO A 69 1.56 -2.70 5.01
N PRO A 70 0.81 -1.58 5.11
CA PRO A 70 0.67 -0.84 6.37
C PRO A 70 0.21 -1.73 7.53
N LYS A 71 0.62 -1.38 8.74
CA LYS A 71 0.34 -2.10 9.98
C LYS A 71 1.02 -3.47 10.09
N THR A 72 2.02 -3.73 9.25
CA THR A 72 2.90 -4.89 9.42
C THR A 72 3.80 -4.69 10.64
N ARG A 73 3.95 -5.74 11.43
CA ARG A 73 4.89 -5.80 12.56
C ARG A 73 6.11 -6.59 12.15
N LEU A 74 7.27 -6.00 12.37
CA LEU A 74 8.57 -6.63 12.17
C LEU A 74 9.20 -6.91 13.54
N SER A 75 9.80 -8.09 13.68
CA SER A 75 10.49 -8.50 14.92
C SER A 75 11.55 -9.57 14.62
N ASN A 76 12.36 -9.90 15.64
CA ASN A 76 13.32 -11.00 15.59
C ASN A 76 14.28 -10.92 14.39
N TYR A 77 14.95 -9.78 14.24
CA TYR A 77 15.92 -9.61 13.16
C TYR A 77 17.20 -10.42 13.40
N LEU A 78 17.61 -11.20 12.41
CA LEU A 78 18.93 -11.83 12.35
C LEU A 78 19.58 -11.46 11.02
N ALA A 79 20.77 -10.87 11.09
CA ALA A 79 21.50 -10.39 9.92
C ALA A 79 22.89 -11.00 9.84
N SER A 80 23.35 -11.29 8.60
CA SER A 80 24.77 -11.62 8.39
C SER A 80 25.65 -10.37 8.56
N PRO A 81 26.94 -10.53 8.94
CA PRO A 81 27.83 -9.39 9.16
C PRO A 81 28.05 -8.50 7.93
N ASP A 82 27.80 -9.03 6.74
CA ASP A 82 27.94 -8.33 5.46
C ASP A 82 26.60 -7.83 4.89
N LEU A 83 25.52 -7.82 5.70
CA LEU A 83 24.22 -7.34 5.27
C LEU A 83 24.29 -5.89 4.80
N SER A 84 23.76 -5.64 3.62
CA SER A 84 23.39 -4.32 3.12
C SER A 84 21.92 -4.35 2.73
N CYS A 85 21.10 -3.58 3.42
CA CYS A 85 19.66 -3.55 3.23
C CYS A 85 19.15 -2.12 3.39
N ASP A 86 18.36 -1.65 2.44
CA ASP A 86 17.67 -0.38 2.51
C ASP A 86 16.24 -0.62 3.01
N PHE A 87 15.78 0.22 3.89
CA PHE A 87 14.42 0.21 4.39
C PHE A 87 13.74 1.52 3.97
N VAL A 88 12.63 1.41 3.25
CA VAL A 88 11.85 2.55 2.78
C VAL A 88 10.42 2.42 3.23
N GLY A 89 9.93 3.43 3.97
CA GLY A 89 8.53 3.54 4.36
C GLY A 89 7.82 4.60 3.52
N ILE A 90 6.70 4.23 2.89
CA ILE A 90 5.94 5.13 2.01
C ILE A 90 4.50 5.22 2.52
N SER A 91 3.99 6.44 2.71
CA SER A 91 2.62 6.64 3.17
C SER A 91 1.59 6.05 2.21
N SER A 92 0.50 5.50 2.77
CA SER A 92 -0.60 4.96 1.93
C SER A 92 -1.21 6.00 0.99
N PRO A 93 -1.38 7.28 1.39
CA PRO A 93 -1.84 8.31 0.46
C PRO A 93 -0.89 8.56 -0.70
N LEU A 94 0.44 8.53 -0.45
CA LEU A 94 1.42 8.70 -1.52
C LEU A 94 1.40 7.51 -2.49
N VAL A 95 1.43 6.27 -2.00
CA VAL A 95 1.34 5.07 -2.86
C VAL A 95 0.09 5.10 -3.74
N LYS A 96 -1.09 5.44 -3.17
CA LYS A 96 -2.32 5.60 -3.94
C LYS A 96 -2.22 6.69 -5.01
N ARG A 97 -1.57 7.81 -4.71
CA ARG A 97 -1.38 8.90 -5.66
C ARG A 97 -0.44 8.51 -6.79
N LEU A 98 0.69 7.86 -6.47
CA LEU A 98 1.72 7.48 -7.45
C LEU A 98 1.25 6.35 -8.36
N LEU A 99 0.57 5.35 -7.85
CA LEU A 99 0.07 4.23 -8.64
C LEU A 99 -1.23 4.55 -9.39
N GLY A 100 -2.02 5.52 -8.92
CA GLY A 100 -3.24 5.93 -9.59
C GLY A 100 -4.21 4.77 -9.84
N SER A 101 -4.52 4.48 -11.11
CA SER A 101 -5.40 3.39 -11.54
C SER A 101 -4.85 1.99 -11.24
N HIS A 102 -3.55 1.84 -11.03
CA HIS A 102 -2.88 0.55 -10.76
C HIS A 102 -2.92 0.12 -9.29
N ILE A 103 -3.55 0.90 -8.42
CA ILE A 103 -3.62 0.58 -6.99
C ILE A 103 -4.36 -0.74 -6.70
N GLU A 104 -5.29 -1.14 -7.56
CA GLU A 104 -6.01 -2.40 -7.42
C GLU A 104 -5.11 -3.61 -7.70
N GLU A 105 -4.31 -3.54 -8.76
CA GLU A 105 -3.32 -4.57 -9.10
C GLU A 105 -2.26 -4.68 -8.00
N TRP A 106 -1.79 -3.55 -7.49
CA TRP A 106 -0.87 -3.48 -6.36
C TRP A 106 -1.43 -4.17 -5.11
N ASN A 107 -2.66 -3.82 -4.71
CA ASN A 107 -3.31 -4.45 -3.57
C ASN A 107 -3.52 -5.96 -3.78
N ARG A 108 -3.90 -6.37 -4.99
CA ARG A 108 -4.05 -7.79 -5.33
C ARG A 108 -2.73 -8.53 -5.20
N SER A 109 -1.64 -8.00 -5.72
CA SER A 109 -0.32 -8.62 -5.65
C SER A 109 0.14 -8.80 -4.20
N ILE A 110 -0.01 -7.78 -3.35
CA ILE A 110 0.42 -7.83 -1.96
C ILE A 110 -0.47 -8.72 -1.08
N TYR A 111 -1.78 -8.53 -1.15
CA TYR A 111 -2.69 -9.16 -0.19
C TYR A 111 -3.26 -10.50 -0.64
N VAL A 112 -3.35 -10.73 -1.95
CA VAL A 112 -3.99 -11.93 -2.51
C VAL A 112 -2.98 -12.89 -3.08
N ASN A 113 -2.16 -12.42 -4.01
CA ASN A 113 -1.18 -13.27 -4.70
C ASN A 113 0.04 -13.56 -3.83
N ARG A 114 0.31 -12.70 -2.84
CA ARG A 114 1.51 -12.75 -1.98
C ARG A 114 2.81 -12.75 -2.79
N THR A 115 2.81 -12.05 -3.93
CA THR A 115 3.98 -11.88 -4.80
C THR A 115 4.83 -10.68 -4.40
N ASN A 116 4.73 -10.27 -3.15
CA ASN A 116 5.41 -9.14 -2.56
C ASN A 116 6.87 -9.40 -2.15
N HIS A 117 7.36 -10.63 -2.33
CA HIS A 117 8.77 -11.00 -2.17
C HIS A 117 9.38 -11.22 -3.56
N ILE A 118 10.24 -10.30 -3.97
CA ILE A 118 10.86 -10.27 -5.29
C ILE A 118 12.29 -10.77 -5.17
N VAL A 119 12.59 -11.86 -5.86
CA VAL A 119 13.97 -12.38 -6.02
C VAL A 119 14.50 -11.84 -7.35
N ALA A 120 15.58 -11.06 -7.28
CA ALA A 120 16.09 -10.34 -8.43
C ALA A 120 17.00 -11.23 -9.31
N ASP A 121 16.65 -11.39 -10.59
CA ASP A 121 17.59 -11.88 -11.61
C ASP A 121 18.67 -10.81 -11.93
N GLU A 122 19.62 -11.11 -12.80
CA GLU A 122 20.74 -10.20 -13.10
C GLU A 122 20.29 -8.86 -13.70
N GLU A 123 19.20 -8.83 -14.44
CA GLU A 123 18.65 -7.60 -15.03
C GLU A 123 18.00 -6.73 -13.96
N VAL A 124 17.16 -7.33 -13.13
CA VAL A 124 16.50 -6.66 -11.99
C VAL A 124 17.51 -6.18 -10.96
N GLN A 125 18.59 -6.96 -10.70
CA GLN A 125 19.68 -6.53 -9.81
C GLN A 125 20.34 -5.24 -10.30
N ARG A 126 20.65 -5.15 -11.60
CA ARG A 126 21.22 -3.92 -12.20
C ARG A 126 20.24 -2.76 -12.09
N GLN A 127 18.95 -2.98 -12.36
CA GLN A 127 17.91 -1.97 -12.27
C GLN A 127 17.76 -1.46 -10.82
N PHE A 128 17.73 -2.35 -9.83
CA PHE A 128 17.67 -1.98 -8.41
C PHE A 128 18.88 -1.14 -7.98
N ALA A 129 20.08 -1.49 -8.45
CA ALA A 129 21.29 -0.73 -8.17
C ALA A 129 21.19 0.72 -8.73
N TYR A 130 20.72 0.89 -9.97
CA TYR A 130 20.51 2.22 -10.56
C TYR A 130 19.47 3.04 -9.79
N TYR A 131 18.34 2.44 -9.43
CA TYR A 131 17.31 3.12 -8.64
C TYR A 131 17.83 3.55 -7.28
N ARG A 132 18.55 2.67 -6.60
CA ARG A 132 19.17 2.96 -5.30
C ARG A 132 20.11 4.15 -5.40
N ASP A 133 21.03 4.15 -6.34
CA ASP A 133 22.03 5.21 -6.48
C ASP A 133 21.36 6.57 -6.79
N ILE A 134 20.39 6.59 -7.70
CA ILE A 134 19.73 7.84 -8.09
C ILE A 134 18.79 8.37 -6.99
N ILE A 135 18.01 7.51 -6.33
CA ILE A 135 17.09 7.94 -5.27
C ILE A 135 17.87 8.48 -4.08
N TYR A 136 18.95 7.81 -3.70
CA TYR A 136 19.85 8.22 -2.65
C TYR A 136 20.45 9.60 -2.92
N PHE A 137 21.02 9.76 -4.11
CA PHE A 137 21.59 11.04 -4.56
C PHE A 137 20.56 12.16 -4.53
N LYS A 138 19.32 11.87 -4.93
CA LYS A 138 18.25 12.89 -4.96
C LYS A 138 17.73 13.21 -3.57
N MET A 139 17.56 12.22 -2.71
CA MET A 139 17.12 12.45 -1.33
C MET A 139 18.07 13.34 -0.54
N GLN A 140 19.38 13.28 -0.80
CA GLN A 140 20.37 14.15 -0.15
C GLN A 140 20.36 15.61 -0.65
N GLN A 141 19.69 15.91 -1.78
CA GLN A 141 19.63 17.25 -2.37
C GLN A 141 18.54 18.13 -1.76
N HIS A 142 18.51 18.27 -0.44
CA HIS A 142 17.54 19.12 0.27
C HIS A 142 17.57 20.58 -0.22
N GLY A 143 16.42 21.25 -0.13
CA GLY A 143 16.30 22.69 -0.41
C GLY A 143 16.16 23.07 -1.91
N ARG A 144 16.13 22.11 -2.82
CA ARG A 144 15.80 22.38 -4.25
C ARG A 144 14.30 22.57 -4.42
N ARG A 145 13.91 23.50 -5.27
CA ARG A 145 12.51 23.90 -5.51
C ARG A 145 11.57 22.72 -5.84
N PHE A 146 12.05 21.74 -6.59
CA PHE A 146 11.28 20.58 -7.05
C PHE A 146 11.78 19.26 -6.43
N HIS A 147 12.33 19.33 -5.22
CA HIS A 147 12.93 18.16 -4.57
C HIS A 147 11.91 17.02 -4.37
N HIS A 148 10.76 17.34 -3.77
CA HIS A 148 9.71 16.35 -3.50
C HIS A 148 9.12 15.76 -4.77
N GLU A 149 8.88 16.60 -5.79
CA GLU A 149 8.34 16.16 -7.08
C GLU A 149 9.30 15.20 -7.78
N VAL A 150 10.59 15.45 -7.73
CA VAL A 150 11.61 14.56 -8.32
C VAL A 150 11.69 13.25 -7.55
N VAL A 151 11.71 13.28 -6.23
CA VAL A 151 11.70 12.07 -5.39
C VAL A 151 10.44 11.26 -5.64
N HIS A 152 9.26 11.90 -5.68
CA HIS A 152 7.99 11.21 -5.96
C HIS A 152 7.95 10.59 -7.36
N ALA A 153 8.48 11.27 -8.39
CA ALA A 153 8.55 10.73 -9.75
C ALA A 153 9.46 9.48 -9.82
N LEU A 154 10.59 9.49 -9.11
CA LEU A 154 11.47 8.32 -9.00
C LEU A 154 10.79 7.18 -8.24
N LEU A 155 10.13 7.47 -7.13
CA LEU A 155 9.36 6.46 -6.39
C LEU A 155 8.24 5.88 -7.25
N GLN A 156 7.56 6.69 -8.07
CA GLN A 156 6.53 6.20 -8.99
C GLN A 156 7.11 5.20 -9.99
N ALA A 157 8.25 5.50 -10.62
CA ALA A 157 8.92 4.58 -11.53
C ALA A 157 9.28 3.27 -10.83
N ILE A 158 9.90 3.34 -9.65
CA ILE A 158 10.27 2.17 -8.85
C ILE A 158 9.05 1.32 -8.48
N LEU A 159 7.96 1.95 -8.02
CA LEU A 159 6.73 1.23 -7.63
C LEU A 159 6.06 0.54 -8.81
N LEU A 160 6.08 1.16 -10.01
CA LEU A 160 5.52 0.56 -11.22
C LEU A 160 6.36 -0.63 -11.69
N ASP A 161 7.68 -0.55 -11.66
CA ASP A 161 8.56 -1.68 -12.00
C ASP A 161 8.44 -2.83 -10.99
N TYR A 162 8.29 -2.51 -9.68
CA TYR A 162 7.99 -3.53 -8.68
C TYR A 162 6.64 -4.19 -8.94
N LEU A 163 5.63 -3.41 -9.31
CA LEU A 163 4.31 -3.96 -9.64
C LEU A 163 4.38 -4.87 -10.88
N GLU A 164 5.08 -4.45 -11.93
CA GLU A 164 5.28 -5.28 -13.13
C GLU A 164 5.93 -6.62 -12.77
N LYS A 165 6.98 -6.60 -11.93
CA LYS A 165 7.64 -7.81 -11.48
C LYS A 165 6.71 -8.69 -10.62
N MET A 166 5.97 -8.10 -9.69
CA MET A 166 4.99 -8.84 -8.88
C MET A 166 3.88 -9.48 -9.73
N LEU A 167 3.49 -8.85 -10.84
CA LEU A 167 2.49 -9.40 -11.76
C LEU A 167 3.06 -10.52 -12.63
N ALA A 168 4.33 -10.44 -13.03
CA ALA A 168 5.01 -11.49 -13.79
C ALA A 168 5.21 -12.77 -12.96
N ASP A 169 5.45 -12.64 -11.66
CA ASP A 169 5.72 -13.74 -10.74
C ASP A 169 4.41 -14.33 -10.13
N VAL A 170 3.23 -13.97 -10.63
CA VAL A 170 1.98 -14.58 -10.16
C VAL A 170 2.03 -16.09 -10.45
N PRO A 171 2.13 -16.95 -9.43
CA PRO A 171 2.04 -18.39 -9.67
C PRO A 171 0.68 -18.70 -10.30
N VAL A 172 0.66 -19.55 -11.31
CA VAL A 172 -0.57 -20.26 -11.69
C VAL A 172 -0.89 -21.15 -10.48
N ILE A 173 -1.70 -20.63 -9.56
CA ILE A 173 -2.02 -21.33 -8.32
C ILE A 173 -2.94 -22.48 -8.68
N GLU A 174 -2.35 -23.64 -8.91
CA GLU A 174 -3.02 -24.89 -8.62
C GLU A 174 -3.22 -24.96 -7.10
N THR A 175 -4.47 -24.98 -6.70
CA THR A 175 -4.94 -24.87 -5.32
C THR A 175 -4.54 -26.08 -4.50
N GLU A 176 -3.57 -25.98 -3.63
CA GLU A 176 -3.34 -26.98 -2.58
C GLU A 176 -3.27 -26.36 -1.18
N GLY A 177 -4.20 -26.79 -0.31
CA GLY A 177 -4.08 -26.70 1.15
C GLY A 177 -4.98 -25.70 1.88
N VAL A 178 -5.29 -26.01 3.12
CA VAL A 178 -6.28 -25.35 4.02
C VAL A 178 -5.99 -23.87 4.34
N THR A 179 -4.76 -23.42 4.21
CA THR A 179 -4.39 -21.98 4.27
C THR A 179 -5.03 -21.19 3.13
N ASN A 180 -5.46 -21.88 2.11
CA ASN A 180 -6.01 -21.39 0.85
C ASN A 180 -7.46 -20.90 0.94
N GLN A 181 -8.31 -21.45 1.81
CA GLN A 181 -9.74 -21.09 1.86
C GLN A 181 -9.97 -19.64 2.28
N LYS A 182 -9.23 -19.14 3.28
CA LYS A 182 -9.34 -17.74 3.74
C LYS A 182 -8.80 -16.79 2.68
N SER A 183 -7.65 -17.10 2.10
CA SER A 183 -7.06 -16.32 1.01
C SER A 183 -7.95 -16.35 -0.24
N ALA A 184 -8.52 -17.50 -0.59
CA ALA A 184 -9.47 -17.64 -1.69
C ALA A 184 -10.76 -16.83 -1.45
N LEU A 185 -11.30 -16.84 -0.22
CA LEU A 185 -12.45 -16.02 0.13
C LEU A 185 -12.12 -14.53 0.03
N PHE A 186 -10.97 -14.12 0.53
CA PHE A 186 -10.54 -12.73 0.45
C PHE A 186 -10.31 -12.29 -1.00
N LYS A 187 -9.69 -13.15 -1.83
CA LYS A 187 -9.55 -12.90 -3.27
C LYS A 187 -10.90 -12.67 -3.95
N ARG A 188 -11.88 -13.57 -3.74
CA ARG A 188 -13.24 -13.41 -4.27
C ARG A 188 -13.92 -12.13 -3.78
N PHE A 189 -13.69 -11.74 -2.53
CA PHE A 189 -14.19 -10.48 -2.00
C PHE A 189 -13.59 -9.26 -2.71
N LEU A 190 -12.28 -9.24 -2.96
CA LEU A 190 -11.63 -8.18 -3.71
C LEU A 190 -12.08 -8.16 -5.18
N GLU A 191 -12.26 -9.32 -5.81
CA GLU A 191 -12.81 -9.43 -7.16
C GLU A 191 -14.21 -8.79 -7.25
N LEU A 192 -15.08 -9.05 -6.26
CA LEU A 192 -16.38 -8.39 -6.18
C LEU A 192 -16.27 -6.88 -6.00
N LEU A 193 -15.34 -6.40 -5.18
CA LEU A 193 -15.09 -4.96 -5.00
C LEU A 193 -14.60 -4.29 -6.28
N THR A 194 -13.72 -4.95 -7.06
CA THR A 194 -13.15 -4.39 -8.28
C THR A 194 -14.14 -4.39 -9.44
N THR A 195 -14.90 -5.47 -9.59
CA THR A 195 -15.83 -5.63 -10.73
C THR A 195 -17.20 -4.96 -10.54
N ARG A 196 -17.55 -4.67 -9.30
CA ARG A 196 -18.85 -4.08 -8.98
C ARG A 196 -18.86 -2.58 -9.31
N HIS A 197 -19.85 -2.14 -10.10
CA HIS A 197 -20.02 -0.72 -10.41
C HIS A 197 -20.35 0.11 -9.16
N VAL A 198 -21.30 -0.34 -8.34
CA VAL A 198 -21.65 0.30 -7.07
C VAL A 198 -20.97 -0.43 -5.92
N LYS A 199 -19.85 0.11 -5.44
CA LYS A 199 -19.05 -0.48 -4.36
C LYS A 199 -19.57 -0.11 -2.97
N HIS A 200 -20.25 1.03 -2.83
CA HIS A 200 -20.82 1.51 -1.56
C HIS A 200 -22.02 0.67 -1.12
N GLN A 201 -21.75 -0.52 -0.62
CA GLN A 201 -22.75 -1.47 -0.13
C GLN A 201 -22.44 -1.89 1.30
N LEU A 202 -23.43 -2.51 1.96
CA LEU A 202 -23.24 -3.10 3.28
C LEU A 202 -22.35 -4.34 3.18
N VAL A 203 -21.62 -4.64 4.25
CA VAL A 203 -20.82 -5.89 4.36
C VAL A 203 -21.71 -7.12 4.14
N ASP A 204 -22.97 -7.07 4.60
CA ASP A 204 -23.95 -8.14 4.43
C ASP A 204 -24.18 -8.50 2.97
N THR A 205 -24.23 -7.51 2.07
CA THR A 205 -24.42 -7.73 0.64
C THR A 205 -23.28 -8.55 0.04
N TYR A 206 -22.04 -8.18 0.37
CA TYR A 206 -20.87 -8.94 -0.08
C TYR A 206 -20.80 -10.33 0.54
N ALA A 207 -21.13 -10.44 1.82
CA ALA A 207 -21.13 -11.71 2.54
C ALA A 207 -22.16 -12.70 1.96
N GLN A 208 -23.35 -12.22 1.60
CA GLN A 208 -24.39 -13.02 0.96
C GLN A 208 -23.93 -13.57 -0.39
N GLU A 209 -23.33 -12.74 -1.25
CA GLU A 209 -22.80 -13.17 -2.55
C GLU A 209 -21.66 -14.18 -2.44
N LEU A 210 -20.88 -14.06 -1.36
CA LEU A 210 -19.77 -14.98 -1.06
C LEU A 210 -20.23 -16.24 -0.30
N CYS A 211 -21.54 -16.35 0.02
CA CYS A 211 -22.13 -17.45 0.77
C CYS A 211 -21.51 -17.64 2.18
N VAL A 212 -21.19 -16.52 2.86
CA VAL A 212 -20.63 -16.53 4.21
C VAL A 212 -21.36 -15.56 5.12
N SER A 213 -21.15 -15.65 6.43
CA SER A 213 -21.66 -14.63 7.36
C SER A 213 -20.82 -13.35 7.31
N PRO A 214 -21.42 -12.15 7.56
CA PRO A 214 -20.70 -10.88 7.61
C PRO A 214 -19.57 -10.86 8.62
N ASN A 215 -19.79 -11.50 9.79
CA ASN A 215 -18.77 -11.62 10.82
C ASN A 215 -17.59 -12.49 10.36
N TYR A 216 -17.87 -13.58 9.65
CA TYR A 216 -16.82 -14.44 9.11
C TYR A 216 -16.03 -13.73 8.02
N LEU A 217 -16.71 -13.03 7.08
CA LEU A 217 -16.04 -12.22 6.08
C LEU A 217 -15.12 -11.17 6.71
N THR A 218 -15.63 -10.42 7.71
CA THR A 218 -14.84 -9.41 8.43
C THR A 218 -13.65 -10.02 9.17
N LYS A 219 -13.82 -11.20 9.77
CA LYS A 219 -12.73 -11.91 10.44
C LYS A 219 -11.66 -12.34 9.44
N VAL A 220 -12.05 -12.95 8.33
CA VAL A 220 -11.13 -13.42 7.29
C VAL A 220 -10.37 -12.26 6.65
N THR A 221 -11.07 -11.18 6.27
CA THR A 221 -10.41 -10.00 5.71
C THR A 221 -9.38 -9.41 6.65
N ARG A 222 -9.70 -9.33 7.95
CA ARG A 222 -8.76 -8.83 8.97
C ARG A 222 -7.56 -9.77 9.15
N GLU A 223 -7.77 -11.09 9.17
CA GLU A 223 -6.67 -12.07 9.32
C GLU A 223 -5.73 -12.06 8.12
N VAL A 224 -6.27 -11.92 6.89
CA VAL A 224 -5.47 -11.97 5.65
C VAL A 224 -4.79 -10.63 5.34
N SER A 225 -5.48 -9.51 5.60
CA SER A 225 -5.03 -8.19 5.12
C SER A 225 -4.81 -7.14 6.21
N GLY A 226 -5.06 -7.47 7.47
CA GLY A 226 -5.02 -6.51 8.57
C GLY A 226 -6.22 -5.54 8.61
N LYS A 227 -7.05 -5.48 7.56
CA LYS A 227 -8.21 -4.58 7.42
C LYS A 227 -9.53 -5.35 7.48
N THR A 228 -10.57 -4.73 8.04
CA THR A 228 -11.93 -5.27 8.00
C THR A 228 -12.55 -5.16 6.61
N ALA A 229 -13.59 -5.95 6.35
CA ALA A 229 -14.37 -5.85 5.11
C ALA A 229 -14.92 -4.43 4.87
N LEU A 230 -15.40 -3.76 5.92
CA LEU A 230 -15.90 -2.39 5.85
C LEU A 230 -14.80 -1.37 5.48
N GLU A 231 -13.58 -1.54 6.00
CA GLU A 231 -12.44 -0.68 5.65
C GLU A 231 -12.08 -0.84 4.17
N TRP A 232 -12.09 -2.07 3.63
CA TRP A 232 -11.88 -2.33 2.22
C TRP A 232 -12.97 -1.71 1.33
N ILE A 233 -14.25 -1.93 1.65
CA ILE A 233 -15.38 -1.33 0.92
C ILE A 233 -15.25 0.20 0.89
N ARG A 234 -14.91 0.81 2.04
CA ARG A 234 -14.72 2.26 2.14
C ARG A 234 -13.57 2.74 1.27
N GLU A 235 -12.42 2.04 1.29
CA GLU A 235 -11.23 2.42 0.52
C GLU A 235 -11.51 2.43 -0.98
N TYR A 236 -12.19 1.40 -1.50
CA TYR A 236 -12.58 1.34 -2.90
C TYR A 236 -13.64 2.38 -3.27
N THR A 237 -14.60 2.62 -2.37
CA THR A 237 -15.60 3.68 -2.56
C THR A 237 -14.95 5.06 -2.58
N GLU A 238 -13.96 5.31 -1.71
CA GLU A 238 -13.20 6.58 -1.70
C GLU A 238 -12.44 6.80 -3.02
N ALA A 239 -11.86 5.74 -3.58
CA ALA A 239 -11.18 5.80 -4.88
C ALA A 239 -12.15 6.19 -6.00
N ASP A 240 -13.32 5.54 -6.06
CA ASP A 240 -14.35 5.88 -7.05
C ASP A 240 -14.85 7.31 -6.88
N VAL A 241 -15.20 7.73 -5.66
CA VAL A 241 -15.66 9.09 -5.39
C VAL A 241 -14.62 10.13 -5.84
N ARG A 242 -13.35 9.89 -5.52
CA ARG A 242 -12.25 10.76 -5.96
C ARG A 242 -12.16 10.80 -7.48
N TYR A 243 -12.21 9.66 -8.14
CA TYR A 243 -12.15 9.57 -9.60
C TYR A 243 -13.27 10.38 -10.26
N TYR A 244 -14.51 10.16 -9.85
CA TYR A 244 -15.67 10.87 -10.42
C TYR A 244 -15.64 12.36 -10.14
N LEU A 245 -15.23 12.78 -8.95
CA LEU A 245 -15.12 14.20 -8.60
C LEU A 245 -14.06 14.94 -9.41
N LEU A 246 -12.97 14.28 -9.79
CA LEU A 246 -11.81 14.92 -10.45
C LEU A 246 -11.77 14.73 -11.97
N ASN A 247 -12.36 13.66 -12.48
CA ASN A 247 -12.18 13.24 -13.87
C ASN A 247 -13.49 13.26 -14.69
N THR A 248 -14.60 13.72 -14.11
CA THR A 248 -15.88 13.83 -14.82
C THR A 248 -16.53 15.20 -14.61
N ASP A 249 -17.34 15.62 -15.57
CA ASP A 249 -18.16 16.83 -15.48
C ASP A 249 -19.53 16.61 -14.80
N LEU A 250 -19.75 15.40 -14.26
CA LEU A 250 -20.99 15.07 -13.57
C LEU A 250 -21.20 16.00 -12.35
N SER A 251 -22.45 16.39 -12.14
CA SER A 251 -22.85 17.11 -10.93
C SER A 251 -22.68 16.23 -9.68
N VAL A 252 -22.54 16.85 -8.54
CA VAL A 252 -22.45 16.13 -7.25
C VAL A 252 -23.66 15.21 -7.02
N LYS A 253 -24.83 15.58 -7.55
CA LYS A 253 -26.03 14.76 -7.48
C LYS A 253 -25.90 13.50 -8.35
N GLU A 254 -25.51 13.65 -9.59
CA GLU A 254 -25.30 12.55 -10.53
C GLU A 254 -24.24 11.58 -10.02
N ILE A 255 -23.12 12.08 -9.44
CA ILE A 255 -22.09 11.24 -8.84
C ILE A 255 -22.64 10.43 -7.66
N ALA A 256 -23.46 11.06 -6.79
CA ALA A 256 -24.06 10.37 -5.66
C ALA A 256 -25.00 9.25 -6.12
N GLU A 257 -25.79 9.50 -7.16
CA GLU A 257 -26.70 8.51 -7.76
C GLU A 257 -25.91 7.37 -8.44
N GLU A 258 -24.90 7.70 -9.24
CA GLU A 258 -24.03 6.76 -9.93
C GLU A 258 -23.30 5.79 -8.97
N LEU A 259 -22.81 6.31 -7.86
CA LEU A 259 -22.11 5.53 -6.84
C LEU A 259 -23.05 4.89 -5.80
N GLY A 260 -24.37 4.97 -5.98
CA GLY A 260 -25.38 4.31 -5.17
C GLY A 260 -25.55 4.88 -3.76
N PHE A 261 -25.24 6.16 -3.55
CA PHE A 261 -25.52 6.81 -2.27
C PHE A 261 -27.03 7.08 -2.13
N PRO A 262 -27.62 6.82 -0.95
CA PRO A 262 -29.07 6.98 -0.74
C PRO A 262 -29.57 8.40 -1.00
N ASN A 263 -28.74 9.40 -0.72
CA ASN A 263 -29.01 10.82 -0.98
C ASN A 263 -27.75 11.67 -0.84
N LEU A 264 -27.85 12.94 -1.24
CA LEU A 264 -26.76 13.92 -1.17
C LEU A 264 -26.22 14.15 0.25
N SER A 265 -27.06 14.03 1.28
CA SER A 265 -26.63 14.22 2.66
C SER A 265 -25.67 13.12 3.11
N PHE A 266 -25.95 11.85 2.75
CA PHE A 266 -25.05 10.73 3.01
C PHE A 266 -23.75 10.86 2.21
N PHE A 267 -23.85 11.22 0.94
CA PHE A 267 -22.67 11.46 0.09
C PHE A 267 -21.80 12.59 0.64
N GLY A 268 -22.40 13.73 1.04
CA GLY A 268 -21.68 14.84 1.64
C GLY A 268 -21.00 14.48 2.97
N LYS A 269 -21.65 13.67 3.82
CA LYS A 269 -21.04 13.17 5.07
C LYS A 269 -19.88 12.21 4.77
N PHE A 270 -20.04 11.34 3.78
CA PHE A 270 -18.98 10.44 3.34
C PHE A 270 -17.74 11.23 2.88
N CYS A 271 -17.91 12.20 1.98
CA CYS A 271 -16.81 13.03 1.48
C CYS A 271 -16.10 13.82 2.59
N ARG A 272 -16.84 14.42 3.53
CA ARG A 272 -16.22 15.12 4.67
C ARG A 272 -15.40 14.18 5.55
N ARG A 273 -15.87 12.94 5.76
CA ARG A 273 -15.15 11.95 6.54
C ARG A 273 -13.92 11.41 5.81
N ALA A 274 -14.03 11.20 4.49
CA ALA A 274 -12.98 10.61 3.67
C ALA A 274 -11.88 11.61 3.29
N PHE A 275 -12.28 12.84 2.97
CA PHE A 275 -11.41 13.85 2.35
C PHE A 275 -11.27 15.13 3.18
N GLY A 276 -12.03 15.29 4.26
CA GLY A 276 -12.07 16.53 5.05
C GLY A 276 -12.90 17.66 4.45
N TYR A 277 -13.42 17.50 3.24
CA TYR A 277 -14.11 18.51 2.46
C TYR A 277 -15.52 18.08 2.04
N SER A 278 -16.40 19.05 1.74
CA SER A 278 -17.60 18.71 0.97
C SER A 278 -17.24 18.32 -0.47
N PRO A 279 -18.11 17.58 -1.21
CA PRO A 279 -17.82 17.20 -2.60
C PRO A 279 -17.43 18.38 -3.50
N ASN A 280 -18.15 19.49 -3.40
CA ASN A 280 -17.87 20.69 -4.18
C ASN A 280 -16.57 21.38 -3.78
N ASP A 281 -16.28 21.44 -2.47
CA ASP A 281 -15.04 22.05 -1.98
C ASP A 281 -13.84 21.19 -2.34
N PHE A 282 -13.96 19.87 -2.25
CA PHE A 282 -12.92 18.93 -2.69
C PHE A 282 -12.59 19.11 -4.18
N ARG A 283 -13.61 19.15 -5.05
CA ARG A 283 -13.43 19.40 -6.48
C ARG A 283 -12.71 20.73 -6.73
N LYS A 284 -13.11 21.80 -6.07
CA LYS A 284 -12.52 23.15 -6.24
C LYS A 284 -11.07 23.19 -5.76
N GLU A 285 -10.79 22.62 -4.59
CA GLU A 285 -9.45 22.65 -3.99
C GLU A 285 -8.45 21.84 -4.81
N MET A 286 -8.84 20.65 -5.27
CA MET A 286 -7.96 19.82 -6.09
C MET A 286 -7.68 20.44 -7.46
N LEU A 287 -8.68 21.08 -8.10
CA LEU A 287 -8.49 21.84 -9.35
C LEU A 287 -7.62 23.09 -9.17
N ARG A 288 -7.58 23.66 -7.97
CA ARG A 288 -6.69 24.78 -7.63
C ARG A 288 -5.25 24.34 -7.46
N LEU A 289 -5.02 23.16 -6.89
CA LEU A 289 -3.68 22.58 -6.67
C LEU A 289 -3.07 22.02 -7.96
N SER A 290 -3.88 21.75 -8.99
CA SER A 290 -3.42 21.24 -10.29
C SER A 290 -3.09 22.35 -11.31
N LYS A 291 -3.28 23.62 -10.96
CA LYS A 291 -2.86 24.81 -11.75
C LYS A 291 -1.60 25.43 -11.16
#